data_87e2843f83c1cfff0cd5f9fa0b35c788
#
_entry.id   87e2843f83c1cfff0cd5f9fa0b35c788
#
_cell.length_a   1.000
_cell.length_b   1.000
_cell.length_c   1.000
_cell.angle_alpha   90.00
_cell.angle_beta   90.00
_cell.angle_gamma   90.00
#
_symmetry.space_group_name_H-M   'P 1'
#
loop_
_entity.id
_entity.type
_entity.pdbx_description
1 polymer ?
#
loop_
_entity_poly.entity_id
_entity_poly.type
_entity_poly.pdbx_seq_one_letter_code
_entity_poly.pdbx_strand_id
1 'polypeptide(L)'
;MRPTTSNTLVLIPARAGSKGVPEKNSKSFAGGPSLTERAVLVSKKVFAEQQIVVSSDHDGLLEIAQKNGVIALKRFPELASDTAGMLEVMLDAVSRYQPQPEFLMLLQPTSPFRTEEHLVQAINDFQEGDQALIAVNEPAGHPFYTLFEECDGLLSKFNKNNVVRRQDLPPAYDVNGLLYLFKIADLRQKSWVEFERIRPLVVPKWQALDVDTPEDWWLAETLYQAIFSAR
;
A
#
# COMPACT_ATOMS: atom_id res chain seq x y z
N MET A 1 -17.63 -8.68 -12.74
CA MET A 1 -18.07 -8.22 -11.39
C MET A 1 -17.15 -7.12 -10.93
N ARG A 2 -17.67 -6.12 -10.20
CA ARG A 2 -16.92 -4.94 -9.74
C ARG A 2 -16.79 -4.92 -8.21
N PRO A 3 -15.75 -4.29 -7.65
CA PRO A 3 -15.66 -4.09 -6.21
C PRO A 3 -16.76 -3.13 -5.72
N THR A 4 -17.21 -3.40 -4.52
CA THR A 4 -18.11 -2.55 -3.73
C THR A 4 -17.62 -2.54 -2.29
N THR A 5 -18.13 -1.65 -1.48
CA THR A 5 -17.80 -1.68 -0.05
C THR A 5 -18.26 -2.98 0.62
N SER A 6 -19.28 -3.66 0.12
CA SER A 6 -19.82 -4.88 0.75
C SER A 6 -19.10 -6.17 0.35
N ASN A 7 -18.39 -6.22 -0.79
CA ASN A 7 -17.67 -7.43 -1.25
C ASN A 7 -16.13 -7.29 -1.19
N THR A 8 -15.63 -6.22 -0.56
CA THR A 8 -14.20 -5.93 -0.44
C THR A 8 -13.75 -6.05 1.01
N LEU A 9 -12.70 -6.83 1.25
CA LEU A 9 -11.97 -6.89 2.50
C LEU A 9 -10.84 -5.86 2.49
N VAL A 10 -10.70 -5.08 3.55
CA VAL A 10 -9.56 -4.18 3.74
C VAL A 10 -8.53 -4.86 4.64
N LEU A 11 -7.32 -5.02 4.16
CA LEU A 11 -6.20 -5.58 4.90
C LEU A 11 -5.14 -4.50 5.18
N ILE A 12 -4.80 -4.34 6.46
CA ILE A 12 -3.75 -3.47 6.96
C ILE A 12 -2.66 -4.35 7.58
N PRO A 13 -1.63 -4.73 6.83
CA PRO A 13 -0.54 -5.56 7.34
C PRO A 13 0.46 -4.69 8.10
N ALA A 14 0.58 -4.92 9.41
CA ALA A 14 1.49 -4.19 10.27
C ALA A 14 2.34 -5.18 11.07
N ARG A 15 3.62 -5.34 10.73
CA ARG A 15 4.52 -6.20 11.50
C ARG A 15 5.29 -5.44 12.57
N ALA A 16 5.71 -6.16 13.62
CA ALA A 16 6.79 -5.73 14.49
C ALA A 16 8.12 -5.66 13.71
N GLY A 17 9.17 -5.13 14.29
CA GLY A 17 10.52 -5.25 13.73
C GLY A 17 10.77 -4.45 12.46
N SER A 18 10.30 -3.20 12.40
CA SER A 18 10.67 -2.24 11.35
C SER A 18 12.17 -1.93 11.42
N LYS A 19 12.94 -2.30 10.39
CA LYS A 19 14.41 -2.16 10.38
C LYS A 19 14.86 -0.70 10.25
N GLY A 20 14.15 0.11 9.46
CA GLY A 20 14.54 1.50 9.21
C GLY A 20 14.13 2.44 10.36
N VAL A 21 12.86 2.44 10.75
CA VAL A 21 12.34 3.28 11.85
C VAL A 21 11.78 2.35 12.93
N PRO A 22 12.40 2.29 14.13
CA PRO A 22 11.88 1.48 15.23
C PRO A 22 10.43 1.83 15.57
N GLU A 23 9.61 0.80 15.76
CA GLU A 23 8.19 0.92 16.12
C GLU A 23 7.36 1.81 15.18
N LYS A 24 7.76 2.01 13.93
CA LYS A 24 7.12 2.96 13.01
C LYS A 24 5.60 2.76 12.89
N ASN A 25 5.13 1.53 12.96
CA ASN A 25 3.72 1.20 12.82
C ASN A 25 2.88 1.49 14.06
N SER A 26 3.50 1.53 15.26
CA SER A 26 2.80 1.67 16.55
C SER A 26 3.01 3.01 17.24
N LYS A 27 4.15 3.69 17.01
CA LYS A 27 4.43 4.97 17.65
C LYS A 27 3.58 6.11 17.08
N SER A 28 3.35 7.15 17.88
CA SER A 28 2.67 8.38 17.45
C SER A 28 3.37 8.99 16.24
N PHE A 29 2.59 9.44 15.28
CA PHE A 29 3.06 10.12 14.07
C PHE A 29 2.54 11.56 14.05
N ALA A 30 3.41 12.54 13.91
CA ALA A 30 3.09 13.97 13.91
C ALA A 30 2.21 14.41 15.10
N GLY A 31 2.47 13.86 16.29
CA GLY A 31 1.71 14.16 17.52
C GLY A 31 0.29 13.57 17.57
N GLY A 32 -0.08 12.73 16.63
CA GLY A 32 -1.42 12.11 16.55
C GLY A 32 -1.37 10.57 16.50
N PRO A 33 -2.40 9.94 15.92
CA PRO A 33 -2.47 8.49 15.79
C PRO A 33 -1.27 7.89 15.08
N SER A 34 -0.92 6.63 15.40
CA SER A 34 0.14 5.88 14.72
C SER A 34 -0.19 5.65 13.25
N LEU A 35 0.81 5.24 12.46
CA LEU A 35 0.60 4.94 11.03
C LEU A 35 -0.45 3.83 10.82
N THR A 36 -0.43 2.80 11.66
CA THR A 36 -1.47 1.73 11.62
C THR A 36 -2.84 2.27 11.97
N GLU A 37 -2.95 3.06 13.03
CA GLU A 37 -4.22 3.64 13.45
C GLU A 37 -4.79 4.60 12.40
N ARG A 38 -3.94 5.41 11.74
CA ARG A 38 -4.36 6.26 10.61
C ARG A 38 -4.96 5.45 9.46
N ALA A 39 -4.34 4.31 9.11
CA ALA A 39 -4.87 3.43 8.08
C ALA A 39 -6.23 2.85 8.48
N VAL A 40 -6.43 2.47 9.75
CA VAL A 40 -7.72 2.04 10.29
C VAL A 40 -8.76 3.15 10.22
N LEU A 41 -8.44 4.34 10.74
CA LEU A 41 -9.36 5.47 10.79
C LEU A 41 -9.84 5.93 9.42
N VAL A 42 -8.94 5.95 8.42
CA VAL A 42 -9.33 6.28 7.04
C VAL A 42 -10.23 5.19 6.44
N SER A 43 -9.94 3.92 6.74
CA SER A 43 -10.76 2.80 6.24
C SER A 43 -12.18 2.83 6.81
N LYS A 44 -12.34 3.17 8.09
CA LYS A 44 -13.66 3.27 8.76
C LYS A 44 -14.58 4.34 8.17
N LYS A 45 -14.05 5.29 7.42
CA LYS A 45 -14.87 6.30 6.72
C LYS A 45 -15.59 5.73 5.49
N VAL A 46 -15.11 4.60 4.95
CA VAL A 46 -15.61 4.02 3.69
C VAL A 46 -16.19 2.63 3.90
N PHE A 47 -15.59 1.83 4.80
CA PHE A 47 -15.93 0.42 5.03
C PHE A 47 -16.50 0.22 6.43
N ALA A 48 -17.36 -0.79 6.58
CA ALA A 48 -17.81 -1.24 7.88
C ALA A 48 -16.65 -1.90 8.68
N GLU A 49 -16.66 -1.77 9.99
CA GLU A 49 -15.59 -2.21 10.88
C GLU A 49 -15.25 -3.71 10.73
N GLN A 50 -16.28 -4.53 10.51
CA GLN A 50 -16.14 -5.96 10.27
C GLN A 50 -15.45 -6.34 8.95
N GLN A 51 -15.22 -5.38 8.05
CA GLN A 51 -14.50 -5.59 6.78
C GLN A 51 -13.05 -5.13 6.85
N ILE A 52 -12.63 -4.55 7.97
CA ILE A 52 -11.28 -4.02 8.16
C ILE A 52 -10.49 -4.98 9.06
N VAL A 53 -9.37 -5.46 8.56
CA VAL A 53 -8.49 -6.43 9.25
C VAL A 53 -7.11 -5.82 9.43
N VAL A 54 -6.64 -5.74 10.66
CA VAL A 54 -5.22 -5.50 10.96
C VAL A 54 -4.56 -6.84 11.18
N SER A 55 -3.61 -7.22 10.32
CA SER A 55 -2.83 -8.45 10.45
C SER A 55 -1.46 -8.13 11.04
N SER A 56 -1.19 -8.68 12.23
CA SER A 56 0.07 -8.41 12.95
C SER A 56 0.54 -9.62 13.77
N ASP A 57 1.85 -9.69 13.96
CA ASP A 57 2.53 -10.57 14.95
C ASP A 57 2.69 -9.89 16.33
N HIS A 58 2.44 -8.58 16.44
CA HIS A 58 2.68 -7.76 17.62
C HIS A 58 1.38 -7.40 18.34
N ASP A 59 1.31 -7.70 19.65
CA ASP A 59 0.09 -7.52 20.43
C ASP A 59 -0.36 -6.05 20.52
N GLY A 60 0.57 -5.10 20.66
CA GLY A 60 0.24 -3.67 20.68
C GLY A 60 -0.42 -3.16 19.38
N LEU A 61 -0.07 -3.73 18.21
CA LEU A 61 -0.73 -3.42 16.96
C LEU A 61 -2.12 -4.07 16.85
N LEU A 62 -2.30 -5.26 17.43
CA LEU A 62 -3.60 -5.92 17.54
C LEU A 62 -4.53 -5.16 18.51
N GLU A 63 -3.99 -4.59 19.59
CA GLU A 63 -4.75 -3.73 20.51
C GLU A 63 -5.27 -2.47 19.81
N ILE A 64 -4.51 -1.87 18.88
CA ILE A 64 -4.99 -0.75 18.05
C ILE A 64 -6.24 -1.17 17.27
N ALA A 65 -6.22 -2.35 16.65
CA ALA A 65 -7.38 -2.87 15.95
C ALA A 65 -8.60 -3.05 16.88
N GLN A 66 -8.41 -3.69 18.02
CA GLN A 66 -9.46 -3.94 19.01
C GLN A 66 -10.07 -2.64 19.54
N LYS A 67 -9.23 -1.65 19.91
CA LYS A 67 -9.68 -0.33 20.39
C LYS A 67 -10.50 0.43 19.35
N ASN A 68 -10.24 0.20 18.06
CA ASN A 68 -10.96 0.83 16.97
C ASN A 68 -12.17 0.00 16.48
N GLY A 69 -12.47 -1.16 17.11
CA GLY A 69 -13.61 -2.03 16.77
C GLY A 69 -13.42 -2.84 15.47
N VAL A 70 -12.19 -2.90 14.92
CA VAL A 70 -11.91 -3.66 13.70
C VAL A 70 -11.28 -5.02 14.01
N ILE A 71 -11.18 -5.91 13.04
CA ILE A 71 -10.69 -7.28 13.24
C ILE A 71 -9.19 -7.26 13.50
N ALA A 72 -8.79 -7.81 14.65
CA ALA A 72 -7.41 -8.08 15.02
C ALA A 72 -7.03 -9.50 14.60
N LEU A 73 -6.22 -9.66 13.57
CA LEU A 73 -5.79 -10.94 13.04
C LEU A 73 -4.36 -11.24 13.47
N LYS A 74 -4.21 -12.12 14.46
CA LYS A 74 -2.87 -12.58 14.89
C LYS A 74 -2.23 -13.38 13.76
N ARG A 75 -1.06 -12.89 13.29
CA ARG A 75 -0.29 -13.50 12.22
C ARG A 75 0.46 -14.72 12.74
N PHE A 76 0.54 -15.77 11.95
CA PHE A 76 1.39 -16.91 12.25
C PHE A 76 2.88 -16.52 12.17
N PRO A 77 3.77 -17.13 13.00
CA PRO A 77 5.20 -16.80 13.01
C PRO A 77 5.86 -16.90 11.63
N GLU A 78 5.46 -17.88 10.83
CA GLU A 78 5.99 -18.14 9.49
C GLU A 78 5.71 -16.96 8.54
N LEU A 79 4.58 -16.27 8.71
CA LEU A 79 4.16 -15.11 7.93
C LEU A 79 4.69 -13.78 8.50
N ALA A 80 5.36 -13.80 9.64
CA ALA A 80 5.97 -12.64 10.27
C ALA A 80 7.48 -12.51 9.97
N SER A 81 8.07 -13.52 9.32
CA SER A 81 9.49 -13.54 8.96
C SER A 81 9.82 -12.48 7.89
N ASP A 82 11.10 -12.11 7.80
CA ASP A 82 11.59 -11.20 6.75
C ASP A 82 11.51 -11.77 5.32
N THR A 83 11.37 -13.09 5.22
CA THR A 83 11.26 -13.84 3.95
C THR A 83 9.81 -14.12 3.55
N ALA A 84 8.85 -13.88 4.44
CA ALA A 84 7.43 -14.07 4.12
C ALA A 84 6.99 -13.06 3.06
N GLY A 85 6.44 -13.55 1.97
CA GLY A 85 5.90 -12.70 0.91
C GLY A 85 4.57 -12.06 1.32
N MET A 86 4.29 -10.89 0.77
CA MET A 86 3.01 -10.21 1.04
C MET A 86 1.82 -11.01 0.50
N LEU A 87 2.02 -11.81 -0.55
CA LEU A 87 0.96 -12.66 -1.11
C LEU A 87 0.44 -13.67 -0.09
N GLU A 88 1.33 -14.34 0.63
CA GLU A 88 0.95 -15.31 1.67
C GLU A 88 0.19 -14.64 2.82
N VAL A 89 0.59 -13.43 3.22
CA VAL A 89 -0.12 -12.64 4.24
C VAL A 89 -1.52 -12.25 3.77
N MET A 90 -1.67 -11.86 2.50
CA MET A 90 -2.97 -11.54 1.91
C MET A 90 -3.89 -12.76 1.85
N LEU A 91 -3.36 -13.91 1.39
CA LEU A 91 -4.13 -15.14 1.28
C LEU A 91 -4.52 -15.73 2.65
N ASP A 92 -3.66 -15.63 3.67
CA ASP A 92 -3.99 -15.99 5.06
C ASP A 92 -5.18 -15.18 5.56
N ALA A 93 -5.12 -13.85 5.43
CA ALA A 93 -6.21 -12.98 5.85
C ALA A 93 -7.53 -13.30 5.14
N VAL A 94 -7.49 -13.51 3.82
CA VAL A 94 -8.67 -13.89 3.03
C VAL A 94 -9.23 -15.24 3.47
N SER A 95 -8.37 -16.24 3.73
CA SER A 95 -8.81 -17.58 4.10
C SER A 95 -9.54 -17.63 5.45
N ARG A 96 -9.16 -16.76 6.37
CA ARG A 96 -9.68 -16.67 7.74
C ARG A 96 -10.84 -15.70 7.90
N TYR A 97 -11.18 -14.95 6.85
CA TYR A 97 -12.30 -14.01 6.85
C TYR A 97 -13.60 -14.65 6.33
N GLN A 98 -14.74 -14.34 6.99
CA GLN A 98 -16.07 -14.80 6.58
C GLN A 98 -17.08 -13.64 6.67
N PRO A 99 -18.02 -13.52 5.68
CA PRO A 99 -18.13 -14.32 4.45
C PRO A 99 -16.95 -14.07 3.51
N GLN A 100 -16.65 -15.04 2.61
CA GLN A 100 -15.52 -14.92 1.69
C GLN A 100 -15.65 -13.67 0.80
N PRO A 101 -14.66 -12.76 0.81
CA PRO A 101 -14.69 -11.55 -0.01
C PRO A 101 -14.32 -11.88 -1.46
N GLU A 102 -14.72 -11.03 -2.38
CA GLU A 102 -14.36 -11.14 -3.80
C GLU A 102 -13.14 -10.28 -4.14
N PHE A 103 -12.98 -9.18 -3.41
CA PHE A 103 -11.90 -8.23 -3.58
C PHE A 103 -11.14 -8.01 -2.26
N LEU A 104 -9.87 -7.71 -2.39
CA LEU A 104 -8.97 -7.37 -1.29
C LEU A 104 -8.37 -5.98 -1.55
N MET A 105 -8.59 -5.04 -0.65
CA MET A 105 -7.89 -3.76 -0.61
C MET A 105 -6.76 -3.84 0.41
N LEU A 106 -5.52 -3.79 -0.08
CA LEU A 106 -4.32 -3.77 0.75
C LEU A 106 -3.89 -2.32 0.99
N LEU A 107 -3.75 -1.93 2.26
CA LEU A 107 -3.34 -0.61 2.69
C LEU A 107 -2.09 -0.71 3.57
N GLN A 108 -0.93 -0.34 3.04
CA GLN A 108 0.30 -0.34 3.85
C GLN A 108 0.25 0.82 4.84
N PRO A 109 0.52 0.58 6.15
CA PRO A 109 0.54 1.65 7.16
C PRO A 109 1.52 2.78 6.85
N THR A 110 2.59 2.47 6.15
CA THR A 110 3.70 3.38 5.84
C THR A 110 3.35 4.55 4.92
N SER A 111 2.12 4.60 4.39
CA SER A 111 1.62 5.70 3.54
C SER A 111 0.68 6.62 4.32
N PRO A 112 1.19 7.64 5.04
CA PRO A 112 0.42 8.46 5.98
C PRO A 112 -0.56 9.44 5.33
N PHE A 113 -0.40 9.73 4.03
CA PHE A 113 -1.21 10.73 3.30
C PHE A 113 -2.40 10.11 2.55
N ARG A 114 -2.74 8.87 2.85
CA ARG A 114 -3.95 8.21 2.33
C ARG A 114 -5.20 8.91 2.85
N THR A 115 -6.16 9.14 1.96
CA THR A 115 -7.46 9.72 2.29
C THR A 115 -8.60 8.78 1.90
N GLU A 116 -9.82 9.07 2.37
CA GLU A 116 -11.03 8.31 2.00
C GLU A 116 -11.33 8.39 0.51
N GLU A 117 -11.03 9.52 -0.13
CA GLU A 117 -11.25 9.71 -1.56
C GLU A 117 -10.46 8.70 -2.39
N HIS A 118 -9.22 8.35 -1.98
CA HIS A 118 -8.44 7.32 -2.67
C HIS A 118 -9.11 5.95 -2.61
N LEU A 119 -9.72 5.59 -1.48
CA LEU A 119 -10.41 4.32 -1.32
C LEU A 119 -11.68 4.27 -2.17
N VAL A 120 -12.46 5.34 -2.14
CA VAL A 120 -13.69 5.48 -2.95
C VAL A 120 -13.36 5.48 -4.44
N GLN A 121 -12.33 6.24 -4.84
CA GLN A 121 -11.89 6.30 -6.23
C GLN A 121 -11.43 4.93 -6.73
N ALA A 122 -10.66 4.19 -5.93
CA ALA A 122 -10.23 2.85 -6.31
C ALA A 122 -11.39 1.89 -6.60
N ILE A 123 -12.45 1.94 -5.78
CA ILE A 123 -13.67 1.14 -6.00
C ILE A 123 -14.37 1.57 -7.31
N ASN A 124 -14.51 2.87 -7.53
CA ASN A 124 -15.24 3.41 -8.67
C ASN A 124 -14.51 3.19 -10.00
N ASP A 125 -13.18 3.33 -10.01
CA ASP A 125 -12.36 3.26 -11.21
C ASP A 125 -12.05 1.83 -11.63
N PHE A 126 -12.15 0.84 -10.73
CA PHE A 126 -11.94 -0.56 -11.07
C PHE A 126 -12.97 -1.03 -12.10
N GLN A 127 -12.51 -1.57 -13.23
CA GLN A 127 -13.38 -1.99 -14.32
C GLN A 127 -13.51 -3.52 -14.41
N GLU A 128 -14.55 -3.97 -15.07
CA GLU A 128 -14.73 -5.38 -15.36
C GLU A 128 -13.58 -5.90 -16.22
N GLY A 129 -12.99 -7.01 -15.78
CA GLY A 129 -11.81 -7.58 -16.41
C GLY A 129 -10.48 -7.10 -15.86
N ASP A 130 -10.43 -6.06 -15.02
CA ASP A 130 -9.21 -5.72 -14.29
C ASP A 130 -8.88 -6.83 -13.28
N GLN A 131 -7.60 -7.12 -13.10
CA GLN A 131 -7.08 -8.05 -12.09
C GLN A 131 -6.68 -7.30 -10.83
N ALA A 132 -6.20 -6.07 -11.02
CA ALA A 132 -5.86 -5.14 -9.93
C ALA A 132 -6.05 -3.69 -10.34
N LEU A 133 -6.20 -2.83 -9.32
CA LEU A 133 -5.98 -1.39 -9.41
C LEU A 133 -4.94 -1.03 -8.35
N ILE A 134 -3.91 -0.28 -8.74
CA ILE A 134 -2.75 0.01 -7.87
C ILE A 134 -2.45 1.51 -7.88
N ALA A 135 -2.24 2.08 -6.70
CA ALA A 135 -1.81 3.46 -6.57
C ALA A 135 -0.39 3.64 -7.10
N VAL A 136 -0.22 4.65 -7.93
CA VAL A 136 1.03 4.98 -8.60
C VAL A 136 1.25 6.49 -8.62
N ASN A 137 2.49 6.92 -8.82
CA ASN A 137 2.85 8.32 -9.08
C ASN A 137 3.81 8.43 -10.26
N GLU A 138 3.96 9.62 -10.79
CA GLU A 138 5.01 9.88 -11.77
C GLU A 138 6.39 9.65 -11.14
N PRO A 139 7.29 8.90 -11.79
CA PRO A 139 8.59 8.55 -11.24
C PRO A 139 9.51 9.77 -11.20
N ALA A 140 10.45 9.78 -10.24
CA ALA A 140 11.51 10.79 -10.20
C ALA A 140 12.46 10.64 -11.39
N GLY A 141 12.73 9.40 -11.79
CA GLY A 141 13.57 9.05 -12.93
C GLY A 141 12.82 8.17 -13.93
N HIS A 142 12.94 8.47 -15.21
CA HIS A 142 12.27 7.69 -16.25
C HIS A 142 13.12 6.48 -16.67
N PRO A 143 12.58 5.23 -16.74
CA PRO A 143 13.35 4.00 -17.02
C PRO A 143 14.07 4.02 -18.36
N PHE A 144 13.58 4.76 -19.35
CA PHE A 144 14.21 4.88 -20.67
C PHE A 144 15.20 6.05 -20.79
N TYR A 145 15.32 6.90 -19.76
CA TYR A 145 16.09 8.12 -19.90
C TYR A 145 17.12 8.36 -18.78
N THR A 146 16.72 8.20 -17.52
CA THR A 146 17.56 8.58 -16.36
C THR A 146 17.98 7.40 -15.50
N LEU A 147 17.45 6.18 -15.73
CA LEU A 147 17.87 5.00 -15.01
C LEU A 147 19.00 4.28 -15.75
N PHE A 148 20.04 3.96 -15.02
CA PHE A 148 21.21 3.23 -15.48
C PHE A 148 21.43 2.03 -14.57
N GLU A 149 21.93 0.94 -15.14
CA GLU A 149 22.49 -0.20 -14.40
C GLU A 149 24.01 -0.08 -14.34
N GLU A 150 24.61 -0.58 -13.29
CA GLU A 150 26.07 -0.72 -13.19
C GLU A 150 26.47 -2.09 -13.68
N CYS A 151 27.47 -2.11 -14.58
CA CYS A 151 28.10 -3.33 -15.06
C CYS A 151 29.62 -3.10 -15.11
N ASP A 152 30.37 -3.85 -14.36
CA ASP A 152 31.86 -3.76 -14.29
C ASP A 152 32.40 -2.35 -13.97
N GLY A 153 31.72 -1.62 -13.07
CA GLY A 153 32.10 -0.27 -12.66
C GLY A 153 31.73 0.83 -13.67
N LEU A 154 31.00 0.49 -14.73
CA LEU A 154 30.53 1.42 -15.75
C LEU A 154 28.99 1.50 -15.75
N LEU A 155 28.45 2.68 -16.05
CA LEU A 155 27.02 2.89 -16.18
C LEU A 155 26.56 2.60 -17.61
N SER A 156 25.57 1.74 -17.76
CA SER A 156 24.85 1.49 -19.00
C SER A 156 23.37 1.82 -18.84
N LYS A 157 22.72 2.24 -19.92
CA LYS A 157 21.28 2.52 -19.87
C LYS A 157 20.51 1.25 -19.55
N PHE A 158 19.62 1.31 -18.55
CA PHE A 158 18.73 0.22 -18.16
C PHE A 158 17.86 -0.26 -19.35
N ASN A 159 17.44 0.66 -20.20
CA ASN A 159 16.70 0.35 -21.42
C ASN A 159 17.38 0.99 -22.65
N LYS A 160 17.73 0.16 -23.63
CA LYS A 160 18.48 0.55 -24.84
C LYS A 160 17.60 1.23 -25.92
N ASN A 161 16.54 1.92 -25.54
CA ASN A 161 15.73 2.69 -26.47
C ASN A 161 16.47 3.96 -26.95
N ASN A 162 16.35 4.26 -28.25
CA ASN A 162 16.94 5.44 -28.90
C ASN A 162 16.09 6.72 -28.75
N VAL A 163 15.26 6.82 -27.69
CA VAL A 163 14.46 8.02 -27.46
C VAL A 163 15.35 9.15 -26.98
N VAL A 164 15.34 10.27 -27.72
CA VAL A 164 16.22 11.42 -27.47
C VAL A 164 15.51 12.51 -26.66
N ARG A 165 14.18 12.60 -26.72
CA ARG A 165 13.40 13.65 -26.07
C ARG A 165 12.51 13.07 -24.97
N ARG A 166 12.49 13.71 -23.81
CA ARG A 166 11.66 13.31 -22.67
C ARG A 166 10.16 13.27 -23.00
N GLN A 167 9.67 14.19 -23.82
CA GLN A 167 8.26 14.27 -24.22
C GLN A 167 7.81 13.13 -25.17
N ASP A 168 8.75 12.43 -25.79
CA ASP A 168 8.46 11.30 -26.71
C ASP A 168 8.46 9.95 -25.97
N LEU A 169 8.67 9.98 -24.65
CA LEU A 169 8.69 8.78 -23.81
C LEU A 169 7.26 8.33 -23.48
N PRO A 170 7.01 7.00 -23.44
CA PRO A 170 5.73 6.51 -22.95
C PRO A 170 5.56 6.88 -21.47
N PRO A 171 4.33 7.04 -20.97
CA PRO A 171 4.08 7.23 -19.55
C PRO A 171 4.72 6.09 -18.74
N ALA A 172 5.39 6.44 -17.64
CA ALA A 172 5.94 5.50 -16.69
C ALA A 172 5.48 5.89 -15.28
N TYR A 173 5.33 4.90 -14.42
CA TYR A 173 4.83 5.09 -13.08
C TYR A 173 5.65 4.30 -12.06
N ASP A 174 5.84 4.89 -10.87
CA ASP A 174 6.31 4.18 -9.69
C ASP A 174 5.10 3.65 -8.93
N VAL A 175 5.13 2.36 -8.58
CA VAL A 175 4.15 1.77 -7.67
C VAL A 175 4.48 2.25 -6.26
N ASN A 176 3.48 2.73 -5.54
CA ASN A 176 3.63 3.18 -4.16
C ASN A 176 2.73 2.38 -3.21
N GLY A 177 3.05 2.41 -1.92
CA GLY A 177 2.37 1.62 -0.89
C GLY A 177 0.98 2.13 -0.51
N LEU A 178 0.50 3.21 -1.13
CA LEU A 178 -0.71 3.89 -0.69
C LEU A 178 -1.95 2.99 -0.75
N LEU A 179 -2.16 2.27 -1.87
CA LEU A 179 -3.32 1.41 -2.06
C LEU A 179 -3.11 0.38 -3.16
N TYR A 180 -3.54 -0.85 -2.90
CA TYR A 180 -3.72 -1.89 -3.90
C TYR A 180 -5.11 -2.47 -3.76
N LEU A 181 -5.84 -2.63 -4.85
CA LEU A 181 -7.15 -3.31 -4.89
C LEU A 181 -7.05 -4.48 -5.86
N PHE A 182 -7.22 -5.69 -5.33
CA PHE A 182 -7.03 -6.94 -6.05
C PHE A 182 -8.33 -7.71 -6.19
N LYS A 183 -8.51 -8.38 -7.32
CA LYS A 183 -9.50 -9.45 -7.46
C LYS A 183 -8.90 -10.74 -6.87
N ILE A 184 -9.53 -11.27 -5.83
CA ILE A 184 -9.00 -12.41 -5.06
C ILE A 184 -8.87 -13.68 -5.90
N ALA A 185 -9.79 -13.90 -6.84
CA ALA A 185 -9.72 -15.06 -7.74
C ALA A 185 -8.41 -15.09 -8.56
N ASP A 186 -7.90 -13.93 -8.96
CA ASP A 186 -6.65 -13.82 -9.71
C ASP A 186 -5.43 -13.95 -8.78
N LEU A 187 -5.46 -13.37 -7.55
CA LEU A 187 -4.40 -13.54 -6.53
C LEU A 187 -4.16 -15.00 -6.12
N ARG A 188 -5.20 -15.83 -6.17
CA ARG A 188 -5.09 -17.26 -5.87
C ARG A 188 -4.37 -18.07 -6.95
N GLN A 189 -4.22 -17.50 -8.14
CA GLN A 189 -3.62 -18.18 -9.29
C GLN A 189 -2.15 -17.80 -9.49
N LYS A 190 -1.82 -16.52 -9.31
CA LYS A 190 -0.47 -15.99 -9.54
C LYS A 190 -0.20 -14.72 -8.75
N SER A 191 1.07 -14.37 -8.62
CA SER A 191 1.47 -13.11 -7.99
C SER A 191 1.02 -11.91 -8.80
N TRP A 192 0.71 -10.80 -8.13
CA TRP A 192 0.25 -9.57 -8.79
C TRP A 192 1.27 -8.98 -9.79
N VAL A 193 2.56 -9.26 -9.61
CA VAL A 193 3.62 -8.85 -10.55
C VAL A 193 3.50 -9.53 -11.93
N GLU A 194 2.74 -10.62 -11.99
CA GLU A 194 2.46 -11.36 -13.23
C GLU A 194 1.10 -10.97 -13.85
N PHE A 195 0.40 -9.99 -13.26
CA PHE A 195 -0.87 -9.52 -13.81
C PHE A 195 -0.65 -8.68 -15.07
N GLU A 196 -1.52 -8.87 -16.06
CA GLU A 196 -1.48 -8.16 -17.33
C GLU A 196 -2.46 -6.97 -17.37
N ARG A 197 -3.48 -6.98 -16.50
CA ARG A 197 -4.55 -5.99 -16.48
C ARG A 197 -4.58 -5.26 -15.13
N ILE A 198 -3.60 -4.39 -14.96
CA ILE A 198 -3.46 -3.53 -13.79
C ILE A 198 -3.88 -2.11 -14.17
N ARG A 199 -4.86 -1.56 -13.46
CA ARG A 199 -5.28 -0.18 -13.62
C ARG A 199 -4.49 0.72 -12.69
N PRO A 200 -3.92 1.84 -13.16
CA PRO A 200 -3.25 2.81 -12.30
C PRO A 200 -4.28 3.73 -11.60
N LEU A 201 -4.10 3.97 -10.32
CA LEU A 201 -4.65 5.11 -9.58
C LEU A 201 -3.53 6.13 -9.42
N VAL A 202 -3.51 7.15 -10.27
CA VAL A 202 -2.44 8.15 -10.25
C VAL A 202 -2.67 9.14 -9.11
N VAL A 203 -1.72 9.23 -8.19
CA VAL A 203 -1.76 10.17 -7.06
C VAL A 203 -0.61 11.18 -7.14
N PRO A 204 -0.77 12.38 -6.55
CA PRO A 204 0.31 13.36 -6.46
C PRO A 204 1.52 12.78 -5.71
N LYS A 205 2.73 13.11 -6.14
CA LYS A 205 3.98 12.59 -5.56
C LYS A 205 4.09 12.77 -4.03
N TRP A 206 3.58 13.86 -3.49
CA TRP A 206 3.63 14.10 -2.05
C TRP A 206 2.72 13.15 -1.25
N GLN A 207 1.62 12.65 -1.85
CA GLN A 207 0.75 11.66 -1.23
C GLN A 207 1.33 10.24 -1.31
N ALA A 208 2.21 10.01 -2.29
CA ALA A 208 2.88 8.74 -2.51
C ALA A 208 4.07 8.48 -1.56
N LEU A 209 4.34 9.41 -0.64
CA LEU A 209 5.46 9.27 0.30
C LEU A 209 5.26 8.02 1.17
N ASP A 210 6.23 7.13 1.11
CA ASP A 210 6.32 5.92 1.90
C ASP A 210 7.36 6.09 3.01
N VAL A 211 7.03 5.72 4.23
CA VAL A 211 7.90 5.94 5.40
C VAL A 211 8.69 4.65 5.67
N ASP A 212 9.91 4.58 5.19
CA ASP A 212 10.80 3.44 5.40
C ASP A 212 12.06 3.77 6.20
N THR A 213 12.59 4.97 6.05
CA THR A 213 13.81 5.45 6.70
C THR A 213 13.52 6.55 7.73
N PRO A 214 14.47 6.89 8.62
CA PRO A 214 14.34 8.05 9.51
C PRO A 214 14.17 9.37 8.75
N GLU A 215 14.77 9.50 7.58
CA GLU A 215 14.65 10.65 6.70
C GLU A 215 13.22 10.77 6.15
N ASP A 216 12.63 9.64 5.72
CA ASP A 216 11.23 9.63 5.28
C ASP A 216 10.29 9.99 6.42
N TRP A 217 10.56 9.49 7.63
CA TRP A 217 9.78 9.81 8.82
C TRP A 217 9.78 11.31 9.09
N TRP A 218 10.96 11.92 9.15
CA TRP A 218 11.12 13.35 9.37
C TRP A 218 10.43 14.17 8.26
N LEU A 219 10.61 13.78 7.00
CA LEU A 219 9.99 14.44 5.85
C LEU A 219 8.46 14.35 5.92
N ALA A 220 7.94 13.14 6.22
CA ALA A 220 6.51 12.92 6.34
C ALA A 220 5.88 13.73 7.49
N GLU A 221 6.52 13.79 8.68
CA GLU A 221 6.03 14.60 9.79
C GLU A 221 6.04 16.10 9.46
N THR A 222 7.12 16.58 8.85
CA THR A 222 7.23 17.98 8.43
C THR A 222 6.14 18.35 7.43
N LEU A 223 5.95 17.53 6.42
CA LEU A 223 4.94 17.74 5.40
C LEU A 223 3.52 17.67 5.99
N TYR A 224 3.27 16.69 6.89
CA TYR A 224 1.99 16.55 7.57
C TYR A 224 1.64 17.78 8.38
N GLN A 225 2.58 18.30 9.17
CA GLN A 225 2.40 19.51 9.95
C GLN A 225 2.14 20.74 9.06
N ALA A 226 2.87 20.88 7.96
CA ALA A 226 2.67 21.99 7.03
C ALA A 226 1.28 21.98 6.36
N ILE A 227 0.73 20.79 6.06
CA ILE A 227 -0.56 20.67 5.37
C ILE A 227 -1.74 20.72 6.35
N PHE A 228 -1.63 20.06 7.51
CA PHE A 228 -2.78 19.80 8.38
C PHE A 228 -2.78 20.55 9.72
N SER A 229 -1.62 21.12 10.18
CA SER A 229 -1.57 21.89 11.43
C SER A 229 -1.77 23.40 11.21
N ALA A 230 -1.87 23.87 9.98
CA ALA A 230 -2.13 25.26 9.64
C ALA A 230 -3.65 25.59 9.52
N ARG A 231 -4.52 24.68 10.02
CA ARG A 231 -5.98 24.86 9.99
C ARG A 231 -6.57 24.98 11.39
#